data_71d140ddb9780c33252eba00497e9b85
#
_entry.id   71d140ddb9780c33252eba00497e9b85
#
_cell.length_a   1.000
_cell.length_b   1.000
_cell.length_c   1.000
_cell.angle_alpha   90.00
_cell.angle_beta   90.00
_cell.angle_gamma   90.00
#
_symmetry.space_group_name_H-M   'P 1'
#
loop_
_entity.id
_entity.type
_entity.pdbx_description
1 polymer ?
#
loop_
_entity_poly.entity_id
_entity_poly.type
_entity_poly.pdbx_seq_one_letter_code
_entity_poly.pdbx_strand_id
1 'polypeptide(L)'
;MNNLTLVGNLTRDFELRFGDGWAVANSAIAVNKSWFNKKTNEWDEKTTFFNISVWGESETNNVVESLSKGDRVIVAGEMQVGSYEDDNGDKRVTAEVRVSEIGPALRWASASITRNPKKDSGSSYSTPEEKF
;
A
#
# COMPACT_ATOMS: atom_id res chain seq x y z
N MET A 1 -12.93 15.19 0.83
CA MET A 1 -11.90 14.32 0.25
C MET A 1 -11.15 13.60 1.33
N ASN A 2 -10.97 12.30 1.17
CA ASN A 2 -10.45 11.45 2.23
C ASN A 2 -9.11 10.88 1.78
N ASN A 3 -8.05 11.61 2.02
CA ASN A 3 -6.71 11.19 1.63
C ASN A 3 -5.83 11.01 2.85
N LEU A 4 -5.03 9.97 2.83
CA LEU A 4 -4.06 9.78 3.90
C LEU A 4 -2.76 9.25 3.34
N THR A 5 -1.69 9.46 4.09
CA THR A 5 -0.36 8.95 3.76
C THR A 5 0.17 8.20 4.96
N LEU A 6 0.65 7.00 4.72
CA LEU A 6 1.17 6.15 5.77
C LEU A 6 2.58 5.71 5.41
N VAL A 7 3.41 5.57 6.43
CA VAL A 7 4.74 5.00 6.27
C VAL A 7 4.85 3.87 7.27
N GLY A 8 5.15 2.69 6.78
CA GLY A 8 5.24 1.52 7.65
C GLY A 8 5.84 0.34 6.93
N ASN A 9 5.81 -0.80 7.60
CA ASN A 9 6.38 -2.02 7.03
C ASN A 9 5.29 -2.99 6.65
N LEU A 10 5.46 -3.64 5.50
CA LEU A 10 4.53 -4.67 5.07
C LEU A 10 4.57 -5.84 6.04
N THR A 11 3.42 -6.28 6.48
CA THR A 11 3.32 -7.37 7.46
C THR A 11 3.26 -8.73 6.79
N ARG A 12 2.96 -8.75 5.51
CA ARG A 12 2.90 -9.99 4.73
C ARG A 12 3.10 -9.63 3.27
N ASP A 13 3.36 -10.65 2.46
CA ASP A 13 3.44 -10.46 1.02
C ASP A 13 2.05 -10.12 0.47
N PHE A 14 2.02 -9.43 -0.66
CA PHE A 14 0.75 -9.12 -1.30
C PHE A 14 0.07 -10.39 -1.79
N GLU A 15 -1.21 -10.51 -1.50
CA GLU A 15 -2.03 -11.59 -2.01
C GLU A 15 -2.78 -11.10 -3.23
N LEU A 16 -2.55 -11.73 -4.36
CA LEU A 16 -3.15 -11.32 -5.63
C LEU A 16 -4.43 -12.07 -5.90
N ARG A 17 -5.46 -11.34 -6.26
CA ARG A 17 -6.72 -11.92 -6.72
C ARG A 17 -7.11 -11.25 -8.01
N PHE A 18 -7.69 -11.99 -8.91
CA PHE A 18 -8.08 -11.44 -10.19
C PHE A 18 -9.25 -12.20 -10.77
N GLY A 19 -9.94 -11.55 -11.69
CA GLY A 19 -11.05 -12.12 -12.42
C GLY A 19 -11.14 -11.43 -13.77
N ASP A 20 -12.30 -11.53 -14.42
CA ASP A 20 -12.48 -10.89 -15.73
C ASP A 20 -12.49 -9.39 -15.57
N GLY A 21 -11.46 -8.75 -16.10
CA GLY A 21 -11.39 -7.30 -16.12
C GLY A 21 -10.98 -6.62 -14.82
N TRP A 22 -10.54 -7.39 -13.83
CA TRP A 22 -10.09 -6.77 -12.57
C TRP A 22 -8.98 -7.57 -11.91
N ALA A 23 -8.17 -6.86 -11.15
CA ALA A 23 -7.13 -7.46 -10.32
C ALA A 23 -6.93 -6.61 -9.07
N VAL A 24 -6.65 -7.26 -7.96
CA VAL A 24 -6.37 -6.57 -6.70
C VAL A 24 -5.27 -7.30 -5.95
N ALA A 25 -4.38 -6.55 -5.34
CA ALA A 25 -3.35 -7.09 -4.46
C ALA A 25 -3.60 -6.55 -3.06
N ASN A 26 -3.66 -7.43 -2.08
CA ASN A 26 -3.95 -7.07 -0.70
C ASN A 26 -2.78 -7.39 0.22
N SER A 27 -2.53 -6.49 1.13
CA SER A 27 -1.55 -6.70 2.19
C SER A 27 -1.96 -5.85 3.39
N ALA A 28 -1.06 -5.71 4.34
CA ALA A 28 -1.28 -4.83 5.47
C ALA A 28 0.05 -4.23 5.87
N ILE A 29 0.00 -3.02 6.41
CA ILE A 29 1.20 -2.36 6.89
C ILE A 29 1.09 -2.10 8.38
N ALA A 30 2.23 -2.18 9.06
CA ALA A 30 2.35 -1.84 10.46
C ALA A 30 2.96 -0.45 10.54
N VAL A 31 2.23 0.47 11.12
CA VAL A 31 2.68 1.85 11.29
C VAL A 31 3.03 2.05 12.75
N ASN A 32 4.28 2.35 13.02
CA ASN A 32 4.74 2.53 14.39
C ASN A 32 4.80 3.99 14.76
N LYS A 33 4.34 4.29 15.95
CA LYS A 33 4.45 5.62 16.51
C LYS A 33 5.11 5.49 17.86
N SER A 34 6.11 6.32 18.13
CA SER A 34 6.74 6.36 19.43
C SER A 34 6.71 7.78 19.96
N TRP A 35 6.63 7.91 21.27
CA TRP A 35 6.65 9.22 21.92
C TRP A 35 7.24 9.06 23.31
N PHE A 36 7.76 10.17 23.84
CA PHE A 36 8.32 10.18 25.17
C PHE A 36 7.22 10.46 26.19
N ASN A 37 7.05 9.57 27.16
CA ASN A 37 6.05 9.72 28.21
C ASN A 37 6.70 10.44 29.40
N LYS A 38 6.34 11.67 29.61
CA LYS A 38 6.92 12.50 30.68
C LYS A 38 6.52 12.00 32.07
N LYS A 39 5.42 11.29 32.19
CA LYS A 39 4.96 10.77 33.49
C LYS A 39 5.80 9.59 33.95
N THR A 40 6.17 8.70 33.01
CA THR A 40 6.96 7.52 33.34
C THR A 40 8.43 7.73 33.03
N ASN A 41 8.77 8.80 32.32
CA ASN A 41 10.13 9.12 31.89
C ASN A 41 10.68 8.03 30.96
N GLU A 42 9.81 7.39 30.19
CA GLU A 42 10.16 6.32 29.27
C GLU A 42 9.57 6.60 27.89
N TRP A 43 10.09 5.91 26.89
CA TRP A 43 9.54 5.97 25.54
C TRP A 43 8.43 4.92 25.41
N ASP A 44 7.28 5.38 24.96
CA ASP A 44 6.16 4.49 24.66
C ASP A 44 6.06 4.31 23.15
N GLU A 45 5.49 3.21 22.73
CA GLU A 45 5.30 2.90 21.32
C GLU A 45 3.93 2.32 21.11
N LYS A 46 3.39 2.56 19.93
CA LYS A 46 2.13 1.97 19.51
C LYS A 46 2.24 1.59 18.07
N THR A 47 1.78 0.38 17.75
CA THR A 47 1.73 -0.09 16.36
C THR A 47 0.28 -0.18 15.93
N THR A 48 -0.03 0.41 14.80
CA THR A 48 -1.36 0.33 14.21
C THR A 48 -1.24 -0.39 12.88
N PHE A 49 -2.15 -1.31 12.62
CA PHE A 49 -2.15 -2.09 11.39
C PHE A 49 -3.23 -1.57 10.46
N PHE A 50 -2.88 -1.40 9.20
CA PHE A 50 -3.82 -0.94 8.18
C PHE A 50 -3.83 -1.94 7.05
N ASN A 51 -5.02 -2.40 6.68
CA ASN A 51 -5.17 -3.21 5.47
C ASN A 51 -5.06 -2.29 4.27
N ILE A 52 -4.36 -2.72 3.24
CA ILE A 52 -4.18 -1.94 2.03
C ILE A 52 -4.55 -2.77 0.82
N SER A 53 -5.10 -2.13 -0.19
CA SER A 53 -5.43 -2.78 -1.45
C SER A 53 -4.93 -1.96 -2.63
N VAL A 54 -4.33 -2.64 -3.60
CA VAL A 54 -3.84 -2.03 -4.83
C VAL A 54 -4.65 -2.64 -5.96
N TRP A 55 -5.32 -1.81 -6.73
CA TRP A 55 -6.20 -2.24 -7.81
C TRP A 55 -5.58 -1.93 -9.17
N GLY A 56 -5.85 -2.77 -10.14
CA GLY A 56 -5.37 -2.60 -11.50
C GLY A 56 -4.42 -3.72 -11.88
N GLU A 57 -4.44 -4.11 -13.14
CA GLU A 57 -3.65 -5.23 -13.60
C GLU A 57 -2.14 -4.95 -13.53
N SER A 58 -1.70 -3.84 -14.10
CA SER A 58 -0.28 -3.53 -14.08
C SER A 58 0.19 -3.13 -12.69
N GLU A 59 -0.64 -2.43 -11.95
CA GLU A 59 -0.31 -2.00 -10.59
C GLU A 59 -0.12 -3.19 -9.66
N THR A 60 -1.00 -4.19 -9.74
CA THR A 60 -0.88 -5.37 -8.89
C THR A 60 0.37 -6.17 -9.23
N ASN A 61 0.67 -6.30 -10.51
CA ASN A 61 1.89 -7.02 -10.91
C ASN A 61 3.13 -6.32 -10.42
N ASN A 62 3.14 -4.99 -10.50
CA ASN A 62 4.29 -4.21 -10.05
C ASN A 62 4.53 -4.37 -8.55
N VAL A 63 3.49 -4.31 -7.73
CA VAL A 63 3.69 -4.40 -6.28
C VAL A 63 4.06 -5.82 -5.84
N VAL A 64 3.47 -6.81 -6.48
CA VAL A 64 3.79 -8.21 -6.17
C VAL A 64 5.25 -8.52 -6.52
N GLU A 65 5.72 -7.98 -7.62
CA GLU A 65 7.08 -8.21 -8.08
C GLU A 65 8.11 -7.43 -7.25
N SER A 66 7.75 -6.24 -6.79
CA SER A 66 8.71 -5.32 -6.21
C SER A 66 8.76 -5.29 -4.69
N LEU A 67 7.67 -5.62 -4.03
CA LEU A 67 7.56 -5.43 -2.59
C LEU A 67 7.25 -6.73 -1.87
N SER A 68 7.91 -6.94 -0.74
CA SER A 68 7.77 -8.17 0.04
C SER A 68 7.53 -7.87 1.52
N LYS A 69 7.11 -8.89 2.24
CA LYS A 69 6.93 -8.80 3.68
C LYS A 69 8.19 -8.21 4.33
N GLY A 70 7.98 -7.26 5.20
CA GLY A 70 9.07 -6.59 5.91
C GLY A 70 9.57 -5.31 5.26
N ASP A 71 9.25 -5.07 4.00
CA ASP A 71 9.70 -3.87 3.32
C ASP A 71 9.01 -2.64 3.89
N ARG A 72 9.79 -1.58 4.05
CA ARG A 72 9.25 -0.28 4.47
C ARG A 72 8.73 0.45 3.27
N VAL A 73 7.48 0.87 3.33
CA VAL A 73 6.82 1.50 2.20
C VAL A 73 6.14 2.80 2.59
N ILE A 74 5.95 3.65 1.60
CA ILE A 74 5.15 4.86 1.72
C ILE A 74 3.90 4.61 0.90
N VAL A 75 2.75 4.79 1.52
CA VAL A 75 1.45 4.54 0.90
C VAL A 75 0.61 5.80 0.95
N ALA A 76 0.07 6.19 -0.16
CA ALA A 76 -0.91 7.27 -0.22
C ALA A 76 -2.21 6.73 -0.81
N GLY A 77 -3.33 7.09 -0.25
CA GLY A 77 -4.61 6.60 -0.73
C GLY A 77 -5.78 7.11 0.06
N GLU A 78 -6.88 6.41 -0.08
CA GLU A 78 -8.13 6.77 0.59
C GLU A 78 -8.58 5.65 1.52
N MET A 79 -9.11 6.02 2.66
CA MET A 79 -9.69 5.06 3.58
C MET A 79 -11.08 4.67 3.07
N GLN A 80 -11.29 3.38 2.88
CA GLN A 80 -12.58 2.83 2.50
C GLN A 80 -13.16 2.10 3.71
N VAL A 81 -14.33 2.52 4.13
CA VAL A 81 -14.99 1.91 5.28
C VAL A 81 -16.28 1.27 4.81
N GLY A 82 -16.47 0.02 5.15
CA GLY A 82 -17.66 -0.70 4.81
C GLY A 82 -18.15 -1.50 6.00
N SER A 83 -19.23 -2.24 5.82
CA SER A 83 -19.72 -3.11 6.86
C SER A 83 -20.33 -4.35 6.24
N TYR A 84 -20.35 -5.43 7.02
CA TYR A 84 -21.00 -6.67 6.61
C TYR A 84 -21.57 -7.35 7.86
N GLU A 85 -22.47 -8.28 7.64
CA GLU A 85 -23.06 -9.04 8.72
C GLU A 85 -22.37 -10.38 8.77
N ASP A 86 -21.88 -10.77 9.93
CA ASP A 86 -21.18 -12.06 10.04
C ASP A 86 -22.19 -13.20 10.25
N ASP A 87 -21.67 -14.42 10.39
CA ASP A 87 -22.50 -15.61 10.51
C ASP A 87 -23.40 -15.59 11.74
N ASN A 88 -23.06 -14.83 12.76
CA ASN A 88 -23.85 -14.71 13.97
C ASN A 88 -24.86 -13.56 13.90
N GLY A 89 -24.95 -12.88 12.77
CA GLY A 89 -25.84 -11.76 12.61
C GLY A 89 -25.30 -10.45 13.16
N ASP A 90 -24.07 -10.42 13.60
CA ASP A 90 -23.44 -9.20 14.13
C ASP A 90 -22.87 -8.35 13.00
N LYS A 91 -23.04 -7.05 13.14
CA LYS A 91 -22.51 -6.13 12.16
C LYS A 91 -21.02 -5.92 12.39
N ARG A 92 -20.24 -6.14 11.33
CA ARG A 92 -18.79 -5.93 11.37
C ARG A 92 -18.43 -4.78 10.46
N VAL A 93 -17.48 -3.97 10.92
CA VAL A 93 -16.98 -2.85 10.14
C VAL A 93 -15.66 -3.25 9.52
N THR A 94 -15.51 -2.95 8.24
CA THR A 94 -14.25 -3.19 7.55
C THR A 94 -13.64 -1.85 7.19
N ALA A 95 -12.34 -1.76 7.26
CA ALA A 95 -11.62 -0.56 6.87
C ALA A 95 -10.35 -0.96 6.14
N GLU A 96 -10.10 -0.34 5.02
CA GLU A 96 -8.86 -0.57 4.28
C GLU A 96 -8.45 0.71 3.57
N VAL A 97 -7.18 0.84 3.28
CA VAL A 97 -6.68 1.95 2.48
C VAL A 97 -6.60 1.49 1.04
N ARG A 98 -7.36 2.15 0.19
CA ARG A 98 -7.29 1.90 -1.23
C ARG A 98 -6.15 2.75 -1.77
N VAL A 99 -5.10 2.08 -2.21
CA VAL A 99 -3.84 2.73 -2.55
C VAL A 99 -3.92 3.48 -3.87
N SER A 100 -3.48 4.74 -3.86
CA SER A 100 -3.30 5.52 -5.09
C SER A 100 -1.85 5.45 -5.52
N GLU A 101 -0.92 5.56 -4.57
CA GLU A 101 0.51 5.51 -4.82
C GLU A 101 1.18 4.69 -3.74
N ILE A 102 2.15 3.89 -4.12
CA ILE A 102 2.92 3.11 -3.16
C ILE A 102 4.33 2.94 -3.69
N GLY A 103 5.29 2.97 -2.81
CA GLY A 103 6.67 2.73 -3.17
C GLY A 103 7.51 2.40 -1.96
N PRO A 104 8.72 1.88 -2.20
CA PRO A 104 9.62 1.59 -1.10
C PRO A 104 10.17 2.89 -0.50
N ALA A 105 10.34 2.89 0.80
CA ALA A 105 10.97 4.02 1.48
C ALA A 105 12.47 3.82 1.45
N LEU A 106 13.19 4.81 0.98
CA LEU A 106 14.63 4.70 0.75
C LEU A 106 15.49 5.19 1.91
N ARG A 107 14.89 5.40 3.05
CA ARG A 107 15.64 5.87 4.20
C ARG A 107 16.71 4.88 4.64
N TRP A 108 16.41 3.59 4.59
CA TRP A 108 17.33 2.56 5.05
C TRP A 108 17.56 1.44 4.04
N ALA A 109 17.13 1.64 2.81
CA ALA A 109 17.27 0.63 1.77
C ALA A 109 17.41 1.31 0.41
N SER A 110 17.92 0.58 -0.56
CA SER A 110 17.99 1.06 -1.94
C SER A 110 17.04 0.24 -2.81
N ALA A 111 16.67 0.80 -3.93
CA ALA A 111 15.78 0.13 -4.87
C ALA A 111 16.19 0.45 -6.30
N SER A 112 15.89 -0.46 -7.20
CA SER A 112 16.08 -0.26 -8.63
C SER A 112 14.71 -0.14 -9.26
N ILE A 113 14.60 0.67 -10.28
CA ILE A 113 13.33 0.91 -10.96
C ILE A 113 13.43 0.41 -12.39
N THR A 114 12.45 -0.43 -12.74
CA THR A 114 12.27 -0.85 -14.12
C THR A 114 10.92 -0.34 -14.58
N ARG A 115 10.92 0.45 -15.63
CA ARG A 115 9.67 1.01 -16.13
C ARG A 115 8.90 -0.03 -16.90
N ASN A 116 7.59 0.02 -16.74
CA ASN A 116 6.73 -0.79 -17.59
C ASN A 116 6.81 -0.27 -19.01
N PRO A 117 6.71 -1.14 -20.01
CA PRO A 117 6.68 -0.69 -21.39
C PRO A 117 5.46 0.19 -21.60
N LYS A 118 5.61 1.24 -22.40
CA LYS A 118 4.47 2.06 -22.73
C LYS A 118 3.51 1.27 -23.60
N LYS A 119 2.23 1.43 -23.32
CA LYS A 119 1.27 0.84 -24.20
C LYS A 119 1.33 1.54 -25.53
N ASP A 120 1.24 0.77 -26.60
CA ASP A 120 1.19 1.35 -27.90
C ASP A 120 -0.21 1.88 -28.13
N SER A 121 -0.42 3.08 -27.73
CA SER A 121 -1.71 3.69 -27.87
C SER A 121 -1.77 4.61 -29.05
N GLY A 122 -0.88 4.50 -29.95
CA GLY A 122 -0.82 5.40 -31.09
C GLY A 122 -0.16 6.71 -30.76
N SER A 123 0.31 6.87 -29.60
CA SER A 123 1.03 8.06 -29.25
C SER A 123 2.38 8.02 -29.88
N SER A 124 2.64 8.97 -30.68
CA SER A 124 3.92 8.99 -31.30
C SER A 124 4.93 9.71 -30.50
N TYR A 125 4.65 10.28 -29.37
CA TYR A 125 5.71 10.99 -28.75
C TYR A 125 6.39 10.12 -27.80
N SER A 126 7.64 10.22 -27.76
CA SER A 126 8.44 9.54 -26.84
C SER A 126 8.84 10.50 -25.85
N THR A 127 8.89 10.13 -24.69
CA THR A 127 9.28 10.94 -23.74
C THR A 127 10.55 10.79 -23.40
N PRO A 128 11.23 11.54 -23.53
CA PRO A 128 12.55 11.42 -23.25
C PRO A 128 12.76 11.35 -21.91
N GLU A 129 12.12 11.64 -21.47
CA GLU A 129 12.27 11.66 -20.41
C GLU A 129 12.65 10.94 -19.69
N GLU A 130 12.60 10.44 -20.08
CA GLU A 130 12.96 9.59 -19.53
C GLU A 130 14.03 9.89 -18.95
N LYS A 131 14.40 10.71 -19.06
CA LYS A 131 15.38 11.01 -18.53
C LYS A 131 15.23 11.33 -17.29
N PHE A 132 15.16 11.39 -16.70
CA PHE A 132 15.14 11.62 -15.60
C PHE A 132 15.28 11.07 -15.08
#